data_fd848962ff085b8a73072c182219c2bb
#
_entry.id   fd848962ff085b8a73072c182219c2bb
#
_cell.length_a   1.000
_cell.length_b   1.000
_cell.length_c   1.000
_cell.angle_alpha   90.00
_cell.angle_beta   90.00
_cell.angle_gamma   90.00
#
_symmetry.space_group_name_H-M   'P 1'
#
loop_
_entity.id
_entity.type
_entity.pdbx_description
1 polymer ?
#
loop_
_entity_poly.entity_id
_entity_poly.type
_entity_poly.pdbx_seq_one_letter_code
_entity_poly.pdbx_strand_id
1 'polypeptide(L)'
;PESLFTEYVMKYHPSFAGKVDIWRDRDYLTRIEGGDELVLNDHVLAIGVSQRTSSKSIEGLAKELFANPNAKFDTVVAIEIPHNHAMMHLDTVFTMVNKAQFTVFPGIMDDEGKMNIFVLHPGQNGRIILEHHTNLEETIKEVLNLKELDLILTGNDDPIISPREQWNDGSNTLTIAPGEVVTYNRNYVSNQLLREHGILVHEVISSELSRGRGGPRCMSQPLWRDDL
;
A
#
# COMPACT_ATOMS: atom_id res chain seq x y z
N PRO A 1 -3.92 21.15 -1.14
CA PRO A 1 -3.28 21.83 0.02
C PRO A 1 -2.31 20.91 0.76
N GLU A 2 -2.60 19.61 0.94
CA GLU A 2 -1.79 18.65 1.72
C GLU A 2 -0.39 18.49 1.15
N SER A 3 -0.25 18.29 -0.16
CA SER A 3 1.06 18.22 -0.83
C SER A 3 1.90 19.48 -0.66
N LEU A 4 1.25 20.67 -0.55
CA LEU A 4 1.92 21.92 -0.27
C LEU A 4 2.51 21.93 1.14
N PHE A 5 1.74 21.51 2.15
CA PHE A 5 2.23 21.46 3.52
C PHE A 5 3.38 20.46 3.67
N THR A 6 3.25 19.28 3.07
CA THR A 6 4.31 18.27 3.07
C THR A 6 5.58 18.82 2.42
N GLU A 7 5.48 19.48 1.27
CA GLU A 7 6.61 20.10 0.60
C GLU A 7 7.32 21.13 1.50
N TYR A 8 6.55 22.03 2.14
CA TYR A 8 7.13 23.04 3.03
C TYR A 8 7.78 22.42 4.27
N VAL A 9 7.16 21.40 4.86
CA VAL A 9 7.74 20.67 6.00
C VAL A 9 9.07 20.04 5.59
N MET A 10 9.13 19.32 4.47
CA MET A 10 10.37 18.67 4.02
C MET A 10 11.45 19.67 3.62
N LYS A 11 11.09 20.80 3.01
CA LYS A 11 12.06 21.82 2.57
C LYS A 11 12.59 22.72 3.70
N TYR A 12 11.77 23.02 4.71
CA TYR A 12 12.08 24.10 5.66
C TYR A 12 12.11 23.68 7.13
N HIS A 13 11.51 22.56 7.52
CA HIS A 13 11.55 22.14 8.92
C HIS A 13 12.96 21.66 9.29
N PRO A 14 13.51 22.08 10.45
CA PRO A 14 14.90 21.77 10.83
C PRO A 14 15.25 20.28 10.92
N SER A 15 14.25 19.42 11.14
CA SER A 15 14.44 17.96 11.17
C SER A 15 14.66 17.35 9.79
N PHE A 16 14.17 17.99 8.71
CA PHE A 16 14.15 17.43 7.35
C PHE A 16 14.96 18.24 6.33
N ALA A 17 15.03 19.55 6.49
CA ALA A 17 15.69 20.44 5.53
C ALA A 17 17.15 20.00 5.23
N GLY A 18 17.41 19.70 3.97
CA GLY A 18 18.72 19.21 3.50
C GLY A 18 19.10 17.80 3.91
N LYS A 19 18.16 17.02 4.50
CA LYS A 19 18.39 15.63 4.95
C LYS A 19 17.50 14.62 4.20
N VAL A 20 16.51 15.10 3.48
CA VAL A 20 15.56 14.28 2.75
C VAL A 20 15.56 14.71 1.30
N ASP A 21 15.75 13.78 0.39
CA ASP A 21 15.66 14.02 -1.04
C ASP A 21 14.19 14.07 -1.46
N ILE A 22 13.80 15.13 -2.14
CA ILE A 22 12.47 15.23 -2.76
C ILE A 22 12.61 14.77 -4.21
N TRP A 23 12.14 13.58 -4.49
CA TRP A 23 12.29 12.98 -5.82
C TRP A 23 11.32 13.54 -6.85
N ARG A 24 10.13 13.97 -6.41
CA ARG A 24 9.13 14.57 -7.29
C ARG A 24 8.60 15.86 -6.71
N ASP A 25 8.55 16.85 -7.55
CA ASP A 25 7.88 18.11 -7.29
C ASP A 25 6.35 17.89 -7.38
N ARG A 26 5.57 18.62 -6.58
CA ARG A 26 4.12 18.59 -6.65
C ARG A 26 3.54 19.13 -7.97
N ASP A 27 4.32 19.86 -8.75
CA ASP A 27 3.95 20.36 -10.08
C ASP A 27 4.23 19.34 -11.19
N TYR A 28 4.60 18.10 -10.83
CA TYR A 28 4.82 17.02 -11.79
C TYR A 28 3.52 16.71 -12.56
N LEU A 29 3.66 16.45 -13.87
CA LEU A 29 2.53 16.33 -14.81
C LEU A 29 1.59 15.13 -14.56
N THR A 30 2.04 14.12 -13.83
CA THR A 30 1.25 12.93 -13.51
C THR A 30 1.05 12.80 -12.01
N ARG A 31 -0.06 12.18 -11.60
CA ARG A 31 -0.46 12.08 -10.21
C ARG A 31 -0.06 10.72 -9.63
N ILE A 32 0.44 10.77 -8.40
CA ILE A 32 0.69 9.62 -7.53
C ILE A 32 0.36 10.04 -6.09
N GLU A 33 -0.30 9.19 -5.35
CA GLU A 33 -0.69 9.46 -3.96
C GLU A 33 -0.13 8.37 -3.04
N GLY A 34 0.36 8.76 -1.85
CA GLY A 34 1.02 7.85 -0.91
C GLY A 34 0.16 6.70 -0.38
N GLY A 35 -1.17 6.82 -0.43
CA GLY A 35 -2.07 5.71 -0.12
C GLY A 35 -1.98 4.54 -1.11
N ASP A 36 -1.49 4.80 -2.33
CA ASP A 36 -1.22 3.76 -3.32
C ASP A 36 0.19 3.16 -3.18
N GLU A 37 1.10 3.76 -2.41
CA GLU A 37 2.48 3.32 -2.30
C GLU A 37 2.70 2.45 -1.05
N LEU A 38 3.06 1.18 -1.26
CA LEU A 38 3.34 0.19 -0.22
C LEU A 38 4.78 -0.31 -0.36
N VAL A 39 5.65 0.11 0.54
CA VAL A 39 7.01 -0.47 0.64
C VAL A 39 6.88 -1.85 1.26
N LEU A 40 7.15 -2.90 0.49
CA LEU A 40 7.05 -4.29 0.96
C LEU A 40 8.35 -4.78 1.61
N ASN A 41 9.49 -4.38 1.04
CA ASN A 41 10.83 -4.54 1.62
C ASN A 41 11.78 -3.50 1.02
N ASP A 42 13.07 -3.61 1.22
CA ASP A 42 14.08 -2.68 0.69
C ASP A 42 14.28 -2.76 -0.84
N HIS A 43 13.74 -3.77 -1.51
CA HIS A 43 13.84 -3.99 -2.96
C HIS A 43 12.51 -3.84 -3.71
N VAL A 44 11.36 -4.08 -3.03
CA VAL A 44 10.05 -4.19 -3.66
C VAL A 44 9.13 -3.07 -3.21
N LEU A 45 8.61 -2.31 -4.17
CA LEU A 45 7.59 -1.29 -3.98
C LEU A 45 6.30 -1.71 -4.71
N ALA A 46 5.20 -1.92 -3.98
CA ALA A 46 3.89 -2.11 -4.59
C ALA A 46 3.17 -0.78 -4.73
N ILE A 47 2.51 -0.55 -5.88
CA ILE A 47 1.81 0.70 -6.17
C ILE A 47 0.45 0.39 -6.79
N GLY A 48 -0.62 0.97 -6.23
CA GLY A 48 -1.95 0.87 -6.77
C GLY A 48 -2.13 1.67 -8.07
N VAL A 49 -2.69 1.04 -9.11
CA VAL A 49 -3.27 1.75 -10.25
C VAL A 49 -4.72 2.05 -9.88
N SER A 50 -5.01 3.32 -9.55
CA SER A 50 -6.27 3.75 -8.97
C SER A 50 -6.84 4.98 -9.69
N GLN A 51 -7.94 5.55 -9.17
CA GLN A 51 -8.41 6.86 -9.65
C GLN A 51 -7.41 8.00 -9.35
N ARG A 52 -6.52 7.82 -8.40
CA ARG A 52 -5.58 8.83 -7.88
C ARG A 52 -4.18 8.68 -8.43
N THR A 53 -3.79 7.46 -8.78
CA THR A 53 -2.46 7.13 -9.28
C THR A 53 -2.56 6.48 -10.65
N SER A 54 -1.92 7.08 -11.64
CA SER A 54 -1.96 6.58 -13.02
C SER A 54 -0.80 5.63 -13.32
N SER A 55 -1.01 4.67 -14.22
CA SER A 55 0.05 3.77 -14.71
C SER A 55 1.25 4.54 -15.28
N LYS A 56 1.02 5.69 -15.94
CA LYS A 56 2.09 6.57 -16.43
C LYS A 56 2.93 7.16 -15.29
N SER A 57 2.32 7.48 -14.14
CA SER A 57 3.06 7.93 -12.96
C SER A 57 3.96 6.83 -12.41
N ILE A 58 3.42 5.61 -12.35
CA ILE A 58 4.13 4.43 -11.85
C ILE A 58 5.32 4.11 -12.73
N GLU A 59 5.14 4.08 -14.06
CA GLU A 59 6.24 3.87 -15.01
C GLU A 59 7.33 4.93 -14.87
N GLY A 60 6.94 6.20 -14.73
CA GLY A 60 7.89 7.29 -14.52
C GLY A 60 8.67 7.14 -13.21
N LEU A 61 7.98 6.83 -12.09
CA LEU A 61 8.63 6.61 -10.81
C LEU A 61 9.56 5.38 -10.84
N ALA A 62 9.14 4.27 -11.44
CA ALA A 62 9.97 3.08 -11.59
C ALA A 62 11.27 3.39 -12.36
N LYS A 63 11.20 4.17 -13.47
CA LYS A 63 12.41 4.60 -14.20
C LYS A 63 13.36 5.42 -13.34
N GLU A 64 12.82 6.32 -12.53
CA GLU A 64 13.63 7.15 -11.62
C GLU A 64 14.27 6.31 -10.52
N LEU A 65 13.51 5.40 -9.90
CA LEU A 65 14.01 4.47 -8.88
C LEU A 65 15.13 3.59 -9.42
N PHE A 66 14.92 2.95 -10.57
CA PHE A 66 15.90 2.05 -11.18
C PHE A 66 17.16 2.76 -11.69
N ALA A 67 17.07 4.06 -11.99
CA ALA A 67 18.21 4.87 -12.39
C ALA A 67 19.00 5.48 -11.21
N ASN A 68 18.41 5.51 -10.02
CA ASN A 68 19.01 6.14 -8.85
C ASN A 68 19.94 5.17 -8.10
N PRO A 69 21.25 5.38 -8.07
CA PRO A 69 22.19 4.48 -7.41
C PRO A 69 22.02 4.43 -5.88
N ASN A 70 21.28 5.37 -5.28
CA ASN A 70 20.99 5.38 -3.86
C ASN A 70 19.69 4.66 -3.51
N ALA A 71 18.86 4.32 -4.51
CA ALA A 71 17.67 3.50 -4.31
C ALA A 71 18.03 2.02 -4.40
N LYS A 72 17.53 1.23 -3.47
CA LYS A 72 17.68 -0.22 -3.50
C LYS A 72 16.58 -0.91 -4.30
N PHE A 73 15.49 -0.19 -4.64
CA PHE A 73 14.35 -0.77 -5.35
C PHE A 73 14.74 -1.23 -6.76
N ASP A 74 14.52 -2.50 -7.03
CA ASP A 74 14.71 -3.14 -8.33
C ASP A 74 13.43 -3.78 -8.87
N THR A 75 12.35 -3.73 -8.09
CA THR A 75 11.05 -4.31 -8.43
C THR A 75 9.92 -3.35 -8.05
N VAL A 76 9.06 -3.03 -9.01
CA VAL A 76 7.82 -2.29 -8.77
C VAL A 76 6.64 -3.16 -9.18
N VAL A 77 5.70 -3.38 -8.26
CA VAL A 77 4.48 -4.17 -8.49
C VAL A 77 3.30 -3.22 -8.63
N ALA A 78 2.81 -3.02 -9.84
CA ALA A 78 1.63 -2.19 -10.11
C ALA A 78 0.37 -3.06 -10.03
N ILE A 79 -0.49 -2.79 -9.06
CA ILE A 79 -1.72 -3.54 -8.78
C ILE A 79 -2.92 -2.70 -9.19
N GLU A 80 -3.66 -3.13 -10.20
CA GLU A 80 -4.88 -2.44 -10.63
C GLU A 80 -6.03 -2.75 -9.67
N ILE A 81 -6.62 -1.70 -9.11
CA ILE A 81 -7.79 -1.80 -8.23
C ILE A 81 -9.02 -1.19 -8.90
N PRO A 82 -10.25 -1.64 -8.53
CA PRO A 82 -11.47 -1.07 -9.08
C PRO A 82 -11.57 0.44 -8.88
N HIS A 83 -11.85 1.17 -9.96
CA HIS A 83 -11.96 2.63 -9.95
C HIS A 83 -13.31 3.08 -9.39
N ASN A 84 -13.45 3.09 -8.08
CA ASN A 84 -14.64 3.58 -7.40
C ASN A 84 -14.30 4.35 -6.12
N HIS A 85 -15.31 5.01 -5.54
CA HIS A 85 -15.10 5.86 -4.38
C HIS A 85 -14.77 5.11 -3.07
N ALA A 86 -15.17 3.85 -2.98
CA ALA A 86 -14.90 3.00 -1.82
C ALA A 86 -13.46 2.49 -1.80
N MET A 87 -12.82 2.36 -2.98
CA MET A 87 -11.47 1.83 -3.17
C MET A 87 -10.55 2.92 -3.71
N MET A 88 -10.38 3.98 -2.93
CA MET A 88 -9.68 5.19 -3.36
C MET A 88 -8.20 4.95 -3.63
N HIS A 89 -7.55 4.14 -2.79
CA HIS A 89 -6.13 3.78 -2.83
C HIS A 89 -5.93 2.30 -2.54
N LEU A 90 -4.75 1.78 -2.90
CA LEU A 90 -4.37 0.39 -2.64
C LEU A 90 -4.43 0.04 -1.14
N ASP A 91 -4.01 0.94 -0.26
CA ASP A 91 -4.01 0.72 1.18
C ASP A 91 -5.41 0.61 1.82
N THR A 92 -6.47 0.97 1.10
CA THR A 92 -7.84 0.75 1.55
C THR A 92 -8.34 -0.66 1.32
N VAL A 93 -7.63 -1.43 0.50
CA VAL A 93 -8.04 -2.78 0.07
C VAL A 93 -6.94 -3.83 0.22
N PHE A 94 -5.68 -3.42 0.42
CA PHE A 94 -4.54 -4.32 0.54
C PHE A 94 -3.45 -3.66 1.39
N THR A 95 -3.00 -4.32 2.46
CA THR A 95 -1.94 -3.81 3.34
C THR A 95 -1.11 -4.94 3.93
N MET A 96 0.20 -4.77 3.95
CA MET A 96 1.12 -5.68 4.60
C MET A 96 1.04 -5.53 6.13
N VAL A 97 0.77 -6.60 6.86
CA VAL A 97 0.65 -6.62 8.33
C VAL A 97 1.78 -7.38 9.02
N ASN A 98 2.46 -8.25 8.27
CA ASN A 98 3.65 -8.97 8.71
C ASN A 98 4.48 -9.35 7.48
N LYS A 99 5.68 -9.89 7.65
CA LYS A 99 6.62 -10.25 6.55
C LYS A 99 6.00 -11.13 5.46
N ALA A 100 5.07 -12.01 5.81
CA ALA A 100 4.37 -12.90 4.89
C ALA A 100 2.84 -12.89 5.09
N GLN A 101 2.28 -11.85 5.69
CA GLN A 101 0.84 -11.75 5.94
C GLN A 101 0.32 -10.39 5.47
N PHE A 102 -0.81 -10.40 4.78
CA PHE A 102 -1.44 -9.21 4.23
C PHE A 102 -2.94 -9.23 4.51
N THR A 103 -3.52 -8.08 4.82
CA THR A 103 -4.97 -7.90 4.73
C THR A 103 -5.34 -7.65 3.28
N VAL A 104 -6.44 -8.24 2.82
CA VAL A 104 -6.97 -8.00 1.48
C VAL A 104 -8.49 -7.95 1.51
N PHE A 105 -9.06 -6.97 0.82
CA PHE A 105 -10.50 -6.93 0.55
C PHE A 105 -10.81 -7.83 -0.66
N PRO A 106 -11.66 -8.87 -0.49
CA PRO A 106 -11.92 -9.84 -1.58
C PRO A 106 -12.47 -9.20 -2.85
N GLY A 107 -13.23 -8.11 -2.74
CA GLY A 107 -13.84 -7.41 -3.86
C GLY A 107 -12.91 -6.68 -4.82
N ILE A 108 -11.58 -6.80 -4.66
CA ILE A 108 -10.61 -6.34 -5.68
C ILE A 108 -10.32 -7.39 -6.76
N MET A 109 -10.71 -8.62 -6.53
CA MET A 109 -10.56 -9.74 -7.46
C MET A 109 -11.89 -9.97 -8.20
N ASP A 110 -11.82 -10.55 -9.39
CA ASP A 110 -12.99 -11.02 -10.10
C ASP A 110 -13.54 -12.34 -9.51
N ASP A 111 -14.63 -12.86 -10.08
CA ASP A 111 -15.27 -14.10 -9.61
C ASP A 111 -14.37 -15.35 -9.71
N GLU A 112 -13.27 -15.27 -10.49
CA GLU A 112 -12.25 -16.31 -10.62
C GLU A 112 -11.04 -16.07 -9.71
N GLY A 113 -11.07 -15.02 -8.88
CA GLY A 113 -9.96 -14.60 -8.00
C GLY A 113 -8.81 -13.94 -8.72
N LYS A 114 -9.05 -13.44 -9.95
CA LYS A 114 -8.03 -12.79 -10.78
C LYS A 114 -8.11 -11.28 -10.71
N MET A 115 -6.98 -10.63 -10.98
CA MET A 115 -6.85 -9.19 -11.10
C MET A 115 -5.68 -8.84 -12.04
N ASN A 116 -5.58 -7.58 -12.47
CA ASN A 116 -4.44 -7.14 -13.27
C ASN A 116 -3.29 -6.67 -12.37
N ILE A 117 -2.16 -7.33 -12.51
CA ILE A 117 -0.92 -7.01 -11.81
C ILE A 117 0.21 -6.92 -12.83
N PHE A 118 1.00 -5.87 -12.74
CA PHE A 118 2.15 -5.69 -13.62
C PHE A 118 3.42 -5.58 -12.76
N VAL A 119 4.40 -6.43 -13.04
CA VAL A 119 5.70 -6.39 -12.37
C VAL A 119 6.71 -5.72 -13.29
N LEU A 120 7.36 -4.69 -12.77
CA LEU A 120 8.30 -3.86 -13.50
C LEU A 120 9.71 -4.10 -12.94
N HIS A 121 10.66 -4.39 -13.82
CA HIS A 121 12.07 -4.56 -13.49
C HIS A 121 12.96 -3.66 -14.35
N PRO A 122 14.20 -3.34 -13.90
CA PRO A 122 15.16 -2.61 -14.71
C PRO A 122 15.63 -3.48 -15.90
N GLY A 123 15.53 -2.92 -17.10
CA GLY A 123 16.04 -3.53 -18.31
C GLY A 123 17.30 -2.83 -18.82
N GLN A 124 17.83 -3.30 -19.96
CA GLN A 124 18.99 -2.70 -20.60
C GLN A 124 18.69 -1.29 -21.14
N ASN A 125 19.67 -0.39 -21.07
CA ASN A 125 19.60 0.97 -21.59
C ASN A 125 18.44 1.81 -21.01
N GLY A 126 18.11 1.65 -19.73
CA GLY A 126 17.06 2.41 -19.05
C GLY A 126 15.62 2.02 -19.46
N ARG A 127 15.45 0.88 -20.14
CA ARG A 127 14.13 0.33 -20.42
C ARG A 127 13.58 -0.37 -19.20
N ILE A 128 12.26 -0.51 -19.15
CA ILE A 128 11.56 -1.35 -18.17
C ILE A 128 11.22 -2.68 -18.83
N ILE A 129 11.48 -3.77 -18.12
CA ILE A 129 10.90 -5.08 -18.40
C ILE A 129 9.56 -5.12 -17.66
N LEU A 130 8.49 -5.48 -18.38
CA LEU A 130 7.13 -5.53 -17.86
C LEU A 130 6.61 -6.96 -17.98
N GLU A 131 6.14 -7.50 -16.87
CA GLU A 131 5.49 -8.80 -16.80
C GLU A 131 4.05 -8.63 -16.33
N HIS A 132 3.12 -9.40 -16.93
CA HIS A 132 1.70 -9.35 -16.57
C HIS A 132 1.31 -10.61 -15.82
N HIS A 133 0.77 -10.42 -14.63
CA HIS A 133 0.29 -11.46 -13.72
C HIS A 133 -1.20 -11.26 -13.42
N THR A 134 -1.87 -12.32 -13.00
CA THR A 134 -3.31 -12.27 -12.66
C THR A 134 -3.63 -12.82 -11.28
N ASN A 135 -2.68 -13.47 -10.62
CA ASN A 135 -2.84 -14.05 -9.29
C ASN A 135 -2.04 -13.24 -8.27
N LEU A 136 -2.74 -12.60 -7.32
CA LEU A 136 -2.12 -11.76 -6.30
C LEU A 136 -1.17 -12.55 -5.39
N GLU A 137 -1.64 -13.70 -4.88
CA GLU A 137 -0.86 -14.51 -3.95
C GLU A 137 0.45 -14.99 -4.60
N GLU A 138 0.37 -15.57 -5.80
CA GLU A 138 1.55 -16.07 -6.52
C GLU A 138 2.52 -14.94 -6.83
N THR A 139 2.01 -13.79 -7.29
CA THR A 139 2.84 -12.63 -7.62
C THR A 139 3.59 -12.10 -6.39
N ILE A 140 2.89 -11.92 -5.26
CA ILE A 140 3.52 -11.42 -4.03
C ILE A 140 4.53 -12.44 -3.47
N LYS A 141 4.21 -13.75 -3.53
CA LYS A 141 5.17 -14.81 -3.15
C LYS A 141 6.44 -14.76 -3.99
N GLU A 142 6.29 -14.60 -5.30
CA GLU A 142 7.41 -14.54 -6.24
C GLU A 142 8.30 -13.31 -5.97
N VAL A 143 7.73 -12.11 -5.95
CA VAL A 143 8.52 -10.87 -5.81
C VAL A 143 9.16 -10.71 -4.44
N LEU A 144 8.58 -11.30 -3.39
CA LEU A 144 9.13 -11.31 -2.03
C LEU A 144 9.96 -12.56 -1.72
N ASN A 145 10.09 -13.49 -2.68
CA ASN A 145 10.76 -14.77 -2.50
C ASN A 145 10.27 -15.55 -1.27
N LEU A 146 8.95 -15.62 -1.08
CA LEU A 146 8.31 -16.29 0.03
C LEU A 146 7.88 -17.71 -0.35
N LYS A 147 8.01 -18.65 0.60
CA LYS A 147 7.48 -20.02 0.43
C LYS A 147 5.97 -20.08 0.65
N GLU A 148 5.49 -19.31 1.60
CA GLU A 148 4.10 -19.25 2.01
C GLU A 148 3.68 -17.80 2.17
N LEU A 149 2.43 -17.50 1.87
CA LEU A 149 1.81 -16.20 2.05
C LEU A 149 0.43 -16.39 2.68
N ASP A 150 0.10 -15.55 3.63
CA ASP A 150 -1.20 -15.55 4.30
C ASP A 150 -1.98 -14.29 3.91
N LEU A 151 -3.07 -14.47 3.18
CA LEU A 151 -4.00 -13.41 2.79
C LEU A 151 -5.21 -13.43 3.73
N ILE A 152 -5.26 -12.47 4.64
CA ILE A 152 -6.32 -12.31 5.64
C ILE A 152 -7.47 -11.51 5.01
N LEU A 153 -8.57 -12.18 4.70
CA LEU A 153 -9.70 -11.57 4.00
C LEU A 153 -10.50 -10.66 4.94
N THR A 154 -10.54 -9.36 4.63
CA THR A 154 -11.32 -8.39 5.40
C THR A 154 -12.79 -8.80 5.50
N GLY A 155 -13.32 -8.83 6.73
CA GLY A 155 -14.71 -9.24 6.99
C GLY A 155 -14.98 -10.71 6.75
N ASN A 156 -13.94 -11.58 6.65
CA ASN A 156 -14.05 -13.03 6.45
C ASN A 156 -14.76 -13.43 5.15
N ASP A 157 -14.60 -12.66 4.10
CA ASP A 157 -15.27 -12.86 2.80
C ASP A 157 -16.81 -12.92 2.89
N ASP A 158 -17.39 -12.43 3.96
CA ASP A 158 -18.84 -12.35 4.10
C ASP A 158 -19.40 -11.25 3.19
N PRO A 159 -20.40 -11.54 2.35
CA PRO A 159 -20.90 -10.60 1.34
C PRO A 159 -21.52 -9.32 1.90
N ILE A 160 -21.83 -9.27 3.18
CA ILE A 160 -22.38 -8.09 3.88
C ILE A 160 -21.29 -7.43 4.73
N ILE A 161 -20.54 -8.22 5.46
CA ILE A 161 -19.54 -7.73 6.42
C ILE A 161 -18.32 -7.19 5.70
N SER A 162 -17.80 -7.89 4.69
CA SER A 162 -16.58 -7.46 3.98
C SER A 162 -16.72 -6.06 3.35
N PRO A 163 -17.77 -5.74 2.57
CA PRO A 163 -17.96 -4.39 2.06
C PRO A 163 -18.16 -3.33 3.15
N ARG A 164 -18.85 -3.69 4.25
CA ARG A 164 -19.07 -2.78 5.38
C ARG A 164 -17.77 -2.46 6.09
N GLU A 165 -16.93 -3.46 6.37
CA GLU A 165 -15.66 -3.24 7.05
C GLU A 165 -14.62 -2.61 6.12
N GLN A 166 -14.63 -2.94 4.82
CA GLN A 166 -13.81 -2.23 3.84
C GLN A 166 -14.17 -0.72 3.81
N TRP A 167 -15.46 -0.37 3.79
CA TRP A 167 -15.91 1.02 3.86
C TRP A 167 -15.48 1.72 5.15
N ASN A 168 -15.27 0.97 6.22
CA ASN A 168 -14.78 1.43 7.51
C ASN A 168 -13.25 1.33 7.66
N ASP A 169 -12.53 1.24 6.54
CA ASP A 169 -11.06 1.15 6.52
C ASP A 169 -10.51 -0.14 7.18
N GLY A 170 -11.21 -1.27 7.03
CA GLY A 170 -10.84 -2.55 7.65
C GLY A 170 -9.51 -3.12 7.16
N SER A 171 -9.12 -2.85 5.91
CA SER A 171 -7.81 -3.20 5.36
C SER A 171 -6.76 -2.09 5.55
N ASN A 172 -7.17 -0.87 5.95
CA ASN A 172 -6.27 0.27 6.12
C ASN A 172 -5.60 0.24 7.50
N THR A 173 -4.81 -0.79 7.74
CA THR A 173 -4.10 -1.04 9.00
C THR A 173 -2.77 -0.31 9.02
N LEU A 174 -2.43 0.33 10.14
CA LEU A 174 -1.11 0.88 10.38
C LEU A 174 -0.23 -0.18 11.04
N THR A 175 0.68 -0.76 10.31
CA THR A 175 1.68 -1.71 10.83
C THR A 175 2.81 -0.92 11.50
N ILE A 176 2.97 -1.12 12.80
CA ILE A 176 3.99 -0.45 13.63
C ILE A 176 5.21 -1.35 13.91
N ALA A 177 5.04 -2.65 13.77
CA ALA A 177 6.09 -3.67 13.76
C ALA A 177 5.58 -4.90 13.00
N PRO A 178 6.44 -5.81 12.51
CA PRO A 178 5.98 -7.06 11.90
C PRO A 178 5.04 -7.83 12.82
N GLY A 179 3.81 -8.06 12.37
CA GLY A 179 2.77 -8.72 13.16
C GLY A 179 2.12 -7.87 14.25
N GLU A 180 2.31 -6.54 14.21
CA GLU A 180 1.70 -5.61 15.17
C GLU A 180 1.08 -4.41 14.45
N VAL A 181 -0.23 -4.21 14.63
CA VAL A 181 -1.01 -3.24 13.85
C VAL A 181 -1.93 -2.39 14.72
N VAL A 182 -2.20 -1.17 14.23
CA VAL A 182 -3.26 -0.29 14.75
C VAL A 182 -4.43 -0.31 13.78
N THR A 183 -5.65 -0.52 14.29
CA THR A 183 -6.89 -0.61 13.52
C THR A 183 -8.02 0.17 14.18
N TYR A 184 -9.12 0.39 13.44
CA TYR A 184 -10.33 0.91 14.03
C TYR A 184 -11.15 -0.18 14.73
N ASN A 185 -11.64 0.12 15.93
CA ASN A 185 -12.44 -0.80 16.77
C ASN A 185 -13.77 -1.24 16.12
N ARG A 186 -14.28 -0.49 15.11
CA ARG A 186 -15.52 -0.81 14.40
C ARG A 186 -15.40 -2.01 13.46
N ASN A 187 -14.19 -2.40 13.09
CA ASN A 187 -13.89 -3.51 12.19
C ASN A 187 -13.68 -4.80 12.99
N TYR A 188 -14.68 -5.17 13.79
CA TYR A 188 -14.54 -6.22 14.80
C TYR A 188 -14.30 -7.61 14.21
N VAL A 189 -14.85 -7.93 13.03
CA VAL A 189 -14.60 -9.23 12.37
C VAL A 189 -13.18 -9.28 11.83
N SER A 190 -12.75 -8.28 11.08
CA SER A 190 -11.36 -8.21 10.58
C SER A 190 -10.34 -8.18 11.72
N ASN A 191 -10.61 -7.44 12.80
CA ASN A 191 -9.74 -7.38 13.97
C ASN A 191 -9.62 -8.74 14.67
N GLN A 192 -10.72 -9.50 14.73
CA GLN A 192 -10.69 -10.85 15.28
C GLN A 192 -9.89 -11.80 14.39
N LEU A 193 -10.09 -11.76 13.07
CA LEU A 193 -9.31 -12.54 12.12
C LEU A 193 -7.80 -12.26 12.22
N LEU A 194 -7.41 -10.99 12.28
CA LEU A 194 -6.02 -10.62 12.49
C LEU A 194 -5.43 -11.29 13.73
N ARG A 195 -6.16 -11.31 14.86
CA ARG A 195 -5.73 -11.98 16.10
C ARG A 195 -5.64 -13.50 15.93
N GLU A 196 -6.59 -14.12 15.23
CA GLU A 196 -6.59 -15.55 14.93
C GLU A 196 -5.39 -15.96 14.06
N HIS A 197 -4.91 -15.04 13.19
CA HIS A 197 -3.69 -15.20 12.39
C HIS A 197 -2.41 -14.75 13.14
N GLY A 198 -2.51 -14.54 14.46
CA GLY A 198 -1.36 -14.23 15.32
C GLY A 198 -0.87 -12.78 15.29
N ILE A 199 -1.65 -11.87 14.73
CA ILE A 199 -1.33 -10.43 14.69
C ILE A 199 -1.76 -9.76 16.01
N LEU A 200 -0.88 -8.98 16.60
CA LEU A 200 -1.19 -8.12 17.75
C LEU A 200 -1.95 -6.89 17.26
N VAL A 201 -3.19 -6.74 17.69
CA VAL A 201 -4.10 -5.69 17.22
C VAL A 201 -4.36 -4.66 18.32
N HIS A 202 -3.93 -3.42 18.08
CA HIS A 202 -4.27 -2.26 18.87
C HIS A 202 -5.49 -1.54 18.28
N GLU A 203 -6.59 -1.58 19.00
CA GLU A 203 -7.81 -0.92 18.54
C GLU A 203 -7.88 0.53 19.01
N VAL A 204 -8.19 1.43 18.08
CA VAL A 204 -8.47 2.84 18.38
C VAL A 204 -9.93 3.17 18.13
N ILE A 205 -10.48 4.08 18.93
CA ILE A 205 -11.88 4.53 18.81
C ILE A 205 -12.00 5.36 17.54
N SER A 206 -12.88 4.91 16.63
CA SER A 206 -13.03 5.51 15.30
C SER A 206 -14.06 6.64 15.21
N SER A 207 -14.95 6.79 16.18
CA SER A 207 -16.13 7.67 16.09
C SER A 207 -15.81 9.13 15.72
N GLU A 208 -14.70 9.67 16.20
CA GLU A 208 -14.27 11.03 15.88
C GLU A 208 -13.17 11.04 14.82
N LEU A 209 -12.21 10.13 14.88
CA LEU A 209 -11.09 10.07 13.92
C LEU A 209 -11.58 9.86 12.49
N SER A 210 -12.56 8.97 12.28
CA SER A 210 -13.10 8.68 10.94
C SER A 210 -13.94 9.80 10.31
N ARG A 211 -14.26 10.87 11.04
CA ARG A 211 -15.01 12.01 10.50
C ARG A 211 -14.27 12.75 9.39
N GLY A 212 -12.93 12.80 9.48
CA GLY A 212 -12.07 13.37 8.46
C GLY A 212 -11.81 12.43 7.27
N ARG A 213 -12.38 11.22 7.31
CA ARG A 213 -12.06 10.11 6.39
C ARG A 213 -10.66 9.54 6.65
N GLY A 214 -10.44 8.31 6.16
CA GLY A 214 -9.19 7.59 6.24
C GLY A 214 -9.04 6.72 7.50
N GLY A 215 -8.36 5.60 7.34
CA GLY A 215 -8.00 4.69 8.39
C GLY A 215 -6.71 5.08 9.11
N PRO A 216 -6.24 4.27 10.05
CA PRO A 216 -5.01 4.55 10.80
C PRO A 216 -3.77 4.72 9.91
N ARG A 217 -3.66 3.97 8.80
CA ARG A 217 -2.56 4.13 7.86
C ARG A 217 -2.64 5.44 7.08
N CYS A 218 -3.82 5.83 6.62
CA CYS A 218 -4.03 7.09 5.92
C CYS A 218 -3.61 8.32 6.75
N MET A 219 -3.75 8.25 8.09
CA MET A 219 -3.38 9.32 9.00
C MET A 219 -1.92 9.30 9.41
N SER A 220 -1.11 8.43 8.82
CA SER A 220 0.31 8.27 9.13
C SER A 220 1.17 8.54 7.91
N GLN A 221 2.40 9.00 8.15
CA GLN A 221 3.44 9.09 7.14
C GLN A 221 4.72 8.47 7.72
N PRO A 222 5.17 7.33 7.18
CA PRO A 222 6.41 6.72 7.61
C PRO A 222 7.60 7.61 7.26
N LEU A 223 8.41 7.95 8.26
CA LEU A 223 9.62 8.77 8.10
C LEU A 223 10.89 7.93 8.12
N TRP A 224 10.83 6.78 8.76
CA TRP A 224 11.93 5.84 8.90
C TRP A 224 11.40 4.42 8.92
N ARG A 225 12.15 3.50 8.35
CA ARG A 225 11.92 2.06 8.43
C ARG A 225 13.24 1.38 8.76
N ASP A 226 13.23 0.46 9.69
CA ASP A 226 14.37 -0.39 9.97
C ASP A 226 14.51 -1.47 8.89
N ASP A 227 15.73 -1.91 8.62
CA ASP A 227 15.99 -3.08 7.78
C ASP A 227 15.45 -4.33 8.52
N LEU A 228 14.62 -5.15 7.84
CA LEU A 228 13.89 -6.28 8.43
C LEU A 228 14.48 -7.62 8.00
#